data_808fb71ca0241bf518cd7e093c7ebfca
#
_entry.id   808fb71ca0241bf518cd7e093c7ebfca
#
_cell.length_a   1.000
_cell.length_b   1.000
_cell.length_c   1.000
_cell.angle_alpha   90.00
_cell.angle_beta   90.00
_cell.angle_gamma   90.00
#
_symmetry.space_group_name_H-M   'P 1'
#
loop_
_entity.id
_entity.type
_entity.pdbx_description
1 polymer ?
#
loop_
_entity_poly.entity_id
_entity_poly.type
_entity_poly.pdbx_seq_one_letter_code
_entity_poly.pdbx_strand_id
1 'polypeptide(L)'
;MWGSKKPADAEAEKPATELTAAVREARIEAAERSAVVVDLRDADVARLELLNEALDPVFKDIPAGVELFDRGISKGDTPRLWVDVIAHIAMGRDKRQYRFLQDTRYGRAVLAESYEIAEMKQAVTRYVARRLVERERALADDAPFGEGSMMKLAEHEKRRSHARAFRTFIYGLIVGVGALVVFALLSKPHP
;
A
#
# COMPACT_ATOMS: atom_id res chain seq x y z
N MET A 1 18.75 0.02 -85.95
CA MET A 1 19.39 -0.94 -85.03
C MET A 1 18.76 -0.72 -83.63
N TRP A 2 17.85 -1.56 -83.26
CA TRP A 2 17.16 -1.47 -81.98
C TRP A 2 17.68 -2.59 -81.10
N GLY A 3 18.41 -2.20 -80.06
CA GLY A 3 18.93 -3.11 -79.04
C GLY A 3 17.82 -3.61 -78.15
N SER A 4 17.55 -4.90 -78.18
CA SER A 4 16.65 -5.60 -77.25
C SER A 4 17.24 -5.59 -75.88
N LYS A 5 16.54 -4.94 -74.94
CA LYS A 5 16.85 -4.93 -73.49
C LYS A 5 16.37 -6.26 -72.89
N LYS A 6 17.30 -7.09 -72.47
CA LYS A 6 17.08 -8.34 -71.78
C LYS A 6 16.33 -8.08 -70.48
N PRO A 7 15.26 -8.80 -70.18
CA PRO A 7 14.62 -8.64 -68.84
C PRO A 7 15.58 -9.13 -67.78
N ALA A 8 15.69 -8.32 -66.72
CA ALA A 8 16.45 -8.64 -65.55
C ALA A 8 15.95 -9.96 -64.96
N ASP A 9 16.89 -10.79 -64.60
CA ASP A 9 16.69 -12.08 -63.96
C ASP A 9 15.79 -11.91 -62.74
N ALA A 10 14.63 -12.55 -62.81
CA ALA A 10 13.84 -12.80 -61.57
C ALA A 10 14.71 -13.68 -60.69
N GLU A 11 15.18 -13.11 -59.59
CA GLU A 11 15.93 -13.82 -58.58
C GLU A 11 15.00 -14.90 -58.01
N ALA A 12 15.25 -16.12 -58.48
CA ALA A 12 14.50 -17.29 -58.05
C ALA A 12 14.70 -17.44 -56.56
N GLU A 13 13.63 -17.21 -55.81
CA GLU A 13 13.56 -17.37 -54.37
C GLU A 13 14.04 -18.78 -54.01
N LYS A 14 15.25 -18.88 -53.46
CA LYS A 14 15.85 -20.16 -53.06
C LYS A 14 14.89 -20.83 -52.08
N PRO A 15 14.58 -22.13 -52.26
CA PRO A 15 13.72 -22.82 -51.28
C PRO A 15 14.31 -22.68 -49.91
N ALA A 16 13.49 -22.17 -48.99
CA ALA A 16 13.88 -21.98 -47.58
C ALA A 16 14.34 -23.32 -47.02
N THR A 17 15.56 -23.40 -46.51
CA THR A 17 16.03 -24.59 -45.82
C THR A 17 15.12 -24.84 -44.59
N GLU A 18 14.98 -26.11 -44.16
CA GLU A 18 14.15 -26.45 -42.99
C GLU A 18 14.44 -25.54 -41.79
N LEU A 19 15.71 -25.18 -41.56
CA LEU A 19 16.12 -24.27 -40.49
C LEU A 19 15.58 -22.84 -40.70
N THR A 20 15.60 -22.32 -41.94
CA THR A 20 15.07 -20.97 -42.22
C THR A 20 13.56 -20.92 -42.06
N ALA A 21 12.83 -21.99 -42.41
CA ALA A 21 11.41 -22.11 -42.14
C ALA A 21 11.12 -22.17 -40.67
N ALA A 22 11.83 -23.00 -39.90
CA ALA A 22 11.69 -23.10 -38.44
C ALA A 22 12.02 -21.78 -37.71
N VAL A 23 13.05 -21.06 -38.15
CA VAL A 23 13.40 -19.73 -37.59
C VAL A 23 12.30 -18.71 -37.90
N ARG A 24 11.70 -18.74 -39.07
CA ARG A 24 10.58 -17.85 -39.41
C ARG A 24 9.36 -18.13 -38.53
N GLU A 25 9.02 -19.40 -38.36
CA GLU A 25 7.91 -19.82 -37.49
C GLU A 25 8.14 -19.41 -36.02
N ALA A 26 9.33 -19.67 -35.51
CA ALA A 26 9.70 -19.23 -34.13
C ALA A 26 9.63 -17.71 -33.94
N ARG A 27 9.96 -16.91 -34.98
CA ARG A 27 9.82 -15.46 -34.94
C ARG A 27 8.36 -15.02 -34.94
N ILE A 28 7.50 -15.66 -35.71
CA ILE A 28 6.06 -15.37 -35.72
C ILE A 28 5.47 -15.68 -34.34
N GLU A 29 5.75 -16.86 -33.79
CA GLU A 29 5.29 -17.25 -32.45
C GLU A 29 5.79 -16.32 -31.36
N ALA A 30 7.04 -15.86 -31.41
CA ALA A 30 7.59 -14.87 -30.51
C ALA A 30 6.89 -13.51 -30.64
N ALA A 31 6.57 -13.07 -31.85
CA ALA A 31 5.85 -11.83 -32.11
C ALA A 31 4.40 -11.90 -31.57
N GLU A 32 3.69 -13.02 -31.80
CA GLU A 32 2.34 -13.24 -31.29
C GLU A 32 2.31 -13.23 -29.76
N ARG A 33 3.25 -13.91 -29.09
CA ARG A 33 3.35 -13.87 -27.62
C ARG A 33 3.61 -12.46 -27.10
N SER A 34 4.45 -11.69 -27.78
CA SER A 34 4.74 -10.30 -27.41
C SER A 34 3.51 -9.40 -27.57
N ALA A 35 2.73 -9.59 -28.65
CA ALA A 35 1.49 -8.83 -28.88
C ALA A 35 0.47 -9.07 -27.76
N VAL A 36 0.24 -10.33 -27.36
CA VAL A 36 -0.67 -10.66 -26.25
C VAL A 36 -0.23 -10.01 -24.93
N VAL A 37 1.07 -9.98 -24.63
CA VAL A 37 1.59 -9.34 -23.43
C VAL A 37 1.34 -7.82 -23.46
N VAL A 38 1.52 -7.18 -24.60
CA VAL A 38 1.24 -5.74 -24.76
C VAL A 38 -0.25 -5.45 -24.56
N ASP A 39 -1.15 -6.22 -25.19
CA ASP A 39 -2.59 -6.06 -25.04
C ASP A 39 -3.06 -6.20 -23.58
N LEU A 40 -2.53 -7.19 -22.86
CA LEU A 40 -2.86 -7.39 -21.44
C LEU A 40 -2.38 -6.22 -20.57
N ARG A 41 -1.21 -5.69 -20.87
CA ARG A 41 -0.67 -4.52 -20.17
C ARG A 41 -1.49 -3.27 -20.43
N ASP A 42 -1.88 -3.05 -21.68
CA ASP A 42 -2.69 -1.89 -22.06
C ASP A 42 -4.09 -1.96 -21.42
N ALA A 43 -4.67 -3.15 -21.30
CA ALA A 43 -5.90 -3.36 -20.53
C ALA A 43 -5.74 -3.05 -19.04
N ASP A 44 -4.60 -3.42 -18.42
CA ASP A 44 -4.29 -3.03 -17.04
C ASP A 44 -4.21 -1.51 -16.88
N VAL A 45 -3.51 -0.82 -17.81
CA VAL A 45 -3.41 0.64 -17.81
C VAL A 45 -4.78 1.29 -17.92
N ALA A 46 -5.62 0.87 -18.87
CA ALA A 46 -6.96 1.42 -19.06
C ALA A 46 -7.83 1.28 -17.79
N ARG A 47 -7.76 0.13 -17.09
CA ARG A 47 -8.48 -0.06 -15.82
C ARG A 47 -7.97 0.87 -14.72
N LEU A 48 -6.66 1.05 -14.62
CA LEU A 48 -6.06 1.97 -13.66
C LEU A 48 -6.39 3.43 -13.99
N GLU A 49 -6.52 3.79 -15.27
CA GLU A 49 -6.97 5.12 -15.70
C GLU A 49 -8.42 5.39 -15.27
N LEU A 50 -9.34 4.43 -15.43
CA LEU A 50 -10.71 4.53 -14.94
C LEU A 50 -10.78 4.75 -13.41
N LEU A 51 -9.98 4.00 -12.66
CA LEU A 51 -9.88 4.20 -11.22
C LEU A 51 -9.27 5.57 -10.89
N ASN A 52 -8.24 5.98 -11.61
CA ASN A 52 -7.59 7.27 -11.43
C ASN A 52 -8.58 8.44 -11.60
N GLU A 53 -9.43 8.41 -12.62
CA GLU A 53 -10.50 9.38 -12.83
C GLU A 53 -11.51 9.36 -11.67
N ALA A 54 -11.91 8.18 -11.21
CA ALA A 54 -12.82 8.04 -10.08
C ALA A 54 -12.25 8.60 -8.76
N LEU A 55 -10.93 8.69 -8.62
CA LEU A 55 -10.25 9.25 -7.46
C LEU A 55 -10.11 10.78 -7.53
N ASP A 56 -10.36 11.44 -8.67
CA ASP A 56 -10.21 12.89 -8.82
C ASP A 56 -10.89 13.71 -7.72
N PRO A 57 -12.13 13.44 -7.31
CA PRO A 57 -12.76 14.21 -6.25
C PRO A 57 -12.01 14.11 -4.92
N VAL A 58 -11.49 12.92 -4.59
CA VAL A 58 -10.77 12.68 -3.34
C VAL A 58 -9.49 13.50 -3.27
N PHE A 59 -8.75 13.56 -4.38
CA PHE A 59 -7.49 14.32 -4.43
C PHE A 59 -7.69 15.83 -4.55
N LYS A 60 -8.81 16.29 -5.12
CA LYS A 60 -9.19 17.70 -5.13
C LYS A 60 -9.54 18.24 -3.74
N ASP A 61 -10.02 17.37 -2.85
CA ASP A 61 -10.37 17.74 -1.48
C ASP A 61 -9.16 17.79 -0.55
N ILE A 62 -7.96 17.42 -1.01
CA ILE A 62 -6.72 17.50 -0.22
C ILE A 62 -6.35 18.98 -0.03
N PRO A 63 -6.07 19.43 1.21
CA PRO A 63 -5.69 20.81 1.47
C PRO A 63 -4.44 21.23 0.68
N ALA A 64 -4.43 22.47 0.17
CA ALA A 64 -3.28 23.05 -0.50
C ALA A 64 -2.05 23.07 0.43
N GLY A 65 -0.88 22.69 -0.08
CA GLY A 65 0.37 22.60 0.69
C GLY A 65 0.60 21.23 1.36
N VAL A 66 -0.22 20.22 1.08
CA VAL A 66 0.05 18.83 1.45
C VAL A 66 0.74 18.14 0.27
N GLU A 67 2.06 18.01 0.34
CA GLU A 67 2.90 17.37 -0.70
C GLU A 67 3.17 15.87 -0.41
N LEU A 68 2.27 15.21 0.33
CA LEU A 68 2.42 13.79 0.66
C LEU A 68 2.02 12.85 -0.47
N PHE A 69 1.21 13.32 -1.40
CA PHE A 69 0.58 12.49 -2.41
C PHE A 69 1.08 12.88 -3.80
N ASP A 70 1.66 11.91 -4.49
CA ASP A 70 2.11 12.04 -5.88
C ASP A 70 1.37 11.01 -6.72
N ARG A 71 0.17 11.39 -7.18
CA ARG A 71 -0.71 10.50 -7.92
C ARG A 71 -0.31 10.43 -9.38
N GLY A 72 0.01 9.22 -9.85
CA GLY A 72 0.39 9.01 -11.24
C GLY A 72 0.39 7.54 -11.65
N ILE A 73 0.22 7.28 -12.94
CA ILE A 73 0.28 5.93 -13.51
C ILE A 73 1.67 5.68 -14.11
N SER A 74 2.36 4.66 -13.61
CA SER A 74 3.57 4.13 -14.23
C SER A 74 3.22 3.02 -15.21
N LYS A 75 3.70 3.15 -16.47
CA LYS A 75 3.41 2.22 -17.59
C LYS A 75 4.55 1.23 -17.82
N GLY A 76 5.20 0.73 -16.75
CA GLY A 76 6.24 -0.30 -16.84
C GLY A 76 5.68 -1.70 -17.14
N ASP A 77 6.49 -2.74 -16.96
CA ASP A 77 6.09 -4.15 -17.14
C ASP A 77 4.88 -4.54 -16.30
N THR A 78 4.77 -3.96 -15.12
CA THR A 78 3.60 -4.06 -14.27
C THR A 78 3.07 -2.64 -14.04
N PRO A 79 1.99 -2.23 -14.71
CA PRO A 79 1.38 -0.92 -14.51
C PRO A 79 0.93 -0.72 -13.07
N ARG A 80 1.14 0.49 -12.53
CA ARG A 80 0.74 0.86 -11.17
C ARG A 80 0.18 2.27 -11.14
N LEU A 81 -0.90 2.45 -10.40
CA LEU A 81 -1.40 3.76 -10.03
C LEU A 81 -0.86 4.10 -8.64
N TRP A 82 0.09 5.01 -8.57
CA TRP A 82 0.65 5.52 -7.33
C TRP A 82 -0.32 6.47 -6.65
N VAL A 83 -0.42 6.38 -5.34
CA VAL A 83 -1.18 7.27 -4.46
C VAL A 83 -0.23 8.18 -3.70
N ASP A 84 0.85 7.61 -3.20
CA ASP A 84 2.00 8.30 -2.60
C ASP A 84 3.28 7.48 -2.86
N VAL A 85 4.40 7.87 -2.24
CA VAL A 85 5.73 7.26 -2.42
C VAL A 85 5.77 5.76 -2.05
N ILE A 86 4.89 5.32 -1.16
CA ILE A 86 4.90 3.93 -0.63
C ILE A 86 3.64 3.13 -0.95
N ALA A 87 2.59 3.77 -1.47
CA ALA A 87 1.32 3.11 -1.71
C ALA A 87 0.88 3.23 -3.17
N HIS A 88 0.48 2.11 -3.75
CA HIS A 88 0.07 2.02 -5.14
C HIS A 88 -1.01 0.95 -5.35
N ILE A 89 -1.76 1.11 -6.44
CA ILE A 89 -2.73 0.11 -6.89
C ILE A 89 -2.16 -0.58 -8.14
N ALA A 90 -2.26 -1.90 -8.18
CA ALA A 90 -1.91 -2.73 -9.34
C ALA A 90 -3.05 -3.71 -9.63
N MET A 91 -3.05 -4.28 -10.83
CA MET A 91 -4.00 -5.34 -11.16
C MET A 91 -3.54 -6.68 -10.59
N GLY A 92 -4.48 -7.48 -10.14
CA GLY A 92 -4.25 -8.85 -9.67
C GLY A 92 -3.83 -9.81 -10.80
N ARG A 93 -3.57 -11.07 -10.44
CA ARG A 93 -3.18 -12.09 -11.43
C ARG A 93 -4.24 -12.36 -12.50
N ASP A 94 -5.51 -12.21 -12.12
CA ASP A 94 -6.67 -12.37 -13.00
C ASP A 94 -6.92 -11.17 -13.92
N LYS A 95 -6.10 -10.11 -13.80
CA LYS A 95 -6.21 -8.88 -14.59
C LYS A 95 -7.55 -8.12 -14.43
N ARG A 96 -8.32 -8.45 -13.41
CA ARG A 96 -9.63 -7.85 -13.13
C ARG A 96 -9.73 -7.24 -11.74
N GLN A 97 -9.06 -7.83 -10.76
CA GLN A 97 -9.06 -7.39 -9.38
C GLN A 97 -8.06 -6.24 -9.19
N TYR A 98 -8.51 -5.15 -8.60
CA TYR A 98 -7.64 -4.10 -8.10
C TYR A 98 -7.02 -4.54 -6.78
N ARG A 99 -5.74 -4.32 -6.61
CA ARG A 99 -5.01 -4.60 -5.38
C ARG A 99 -4.33 -3.32 -4.90
N PHE A 100 -4.77 -2.80 -3.78
CA PHE A 100 -4.14 -1.65 -3.13
C PHE A 100 -3.06 -2.14 -2.18
N LEU A 101 -1.82 -1.73 -2.44
CA LEU A 101 -0.61 -2.25 -1.84
C LEU A 101 0.16 -1.11 -1.18
N GLN A 102 0.82 -1.40 -0.07
CA GLN A 102 1.76 -0.51 0.59
C GLN A 102 3.11 -1.18 0.76
N ASP A 103 4.17 -0.53 0.31
CA ASP A 103 5.54 -0.99 0.53
C ASP A 103 5.98 -0.59 1.95
N THR A 104 6.43 -1.57 2.73
CA THR A 104 6.89 -1.39 4.10
C THR A 104 8.31 -1.94 4.24
N ARG A 105 9.01 -1.59 5.31
CA ARG A 105 10.33 -2.15 5.61
C ARG A 105 10.34 -3.68 5.79
N TYR A 106 9.19 -4.28 6.04
CA TYR A 106 9.04 -5.73 6.22
C TYR A 106 8.50 -6.44 4.97
N GLY A 107 8.33 -5.70 3.86
CA GLY A 107 7.76 -6.19 2.62
C GLY A 107 6.48 -5.45 2.24
N ARG A 108 5.78 -6.01 1.27
CA ARG A 108 4.56 -5.42 0.73
C ARG A 108 3.33 -5.88 1.49
N ALA A 109 2.56 -4.93 2.02
CA ALA A 109 1.28 -5.17 2.69
C ALA A 109 0.11 -4.91 1.72
N VAL A 110 -0.90 -5.77 1.75
CA VAL A 110 -2.15 -5.58 1.02
C VAL A 110 -3.10 -4.78 1.91
N LEU A 111 -3.51 -3.59 1.46
CA LEU A 111 -4.43 -2.71 2.17
C LEU A 111 -5.89 -3.00 1.83
N ALA A 112 -6.15 -3.34 0.55
CA ALA A 112 -7.47 -3.71 0.06
C ALA A 112 -7.37 -4.48 -1.26
N GLU A 113 -8.35 -5.32 -1.53
CA GLU A 113 -8.57 -6.00 -2.81
C GLU A 113 -10.04 -5.90 -3.17
N SER A 114 -10.35 -5.53 -4.42
CA SER A 114 -11.73 -5.44 -4.90
C SER A 114 -11.78 -5.51 -6.43
N TYR A 115 -12.91 -5.96 -6.95
CA TYR A 115 -13.25 -5.89 -8.37
C TYR A 115 -13.96 -4.57 -8.71
N GLU A 116 -14.46 -3.86 -7.70
CA GLU A 116 -15.31 -2.69 -7.85
C GLU A 116 -14.53 -1.40 -7.61
N ILE A 117 -14.63 -0.47 -8.56
CA ILE A 117 -13.99 0.85 -8.47
C ILE A 117 -14.47 1.62 -7.23
N ALA A 118 -15.77 1.52 -6.90
CA ALA A 118 -16.35 2.23 -5.77
C ALA A 118 -15.75 1.79 -4.42
N GLU A 119 -15.54 0.48 -4.23
CA GLU A 119 -14.91 -0.06 -3.02
C GLU A 119 -13.43 0.32 -2.94
N MET A 120 -12.72 0.25 -4.06
CA MET A 120 -11.33 0.66 -4.11
C MET A 120 -11.17 2.16 -3.83
N LYS A 121 -12.05 3.02 -4.40
CA LYS A 121 -12.11 4.44 -4.07
C LYS A 121 -12.27 4.67 -2.57
N GLN A 122 -13.19 3.96 -1.91
CA GLN A 122 -13.37 4.07 -0.46
C GLN A 122 -12.12 3.66 0.33
N ALA A 123 -11.44 2.59 -0.11
CA ALA A 123 -10.20 2.15 0.53
C ALA A 123 -9.09 3.21 0.42
N VAL A 124 -8.91 3.80 -0.77
CA VAL A 124 -7.97 4.90 -1.00
C VAL A 124 -8.35 6.13 -0.18
N THR A 125 -9.63 6.51 -0.14
CA THR A 125 -10.11 7.65 0.66
C THR A 125 -9.76 7.48 2.14
N ARG A 126 -10.00 6.30 2.71
CA ARG A 126 -9.63 6.00 4.11
C ARG A 126 -8.11 6.05 4.33
N TYR A 127 -7.35 5.60 3.37
CA TYR A 127 -5.89 5.68 3.42
C TYR A 127 -5.42 7.14 3.42
N VAL A 128 -5.89 7.95 2.48
CA VAL A 128 -5.56 9.38 2.37
C VAL A 128 -5.92 10.13 3.65
N ALA A 129 -7.13 9.92 4.19
CA ALA A 129 -7.57 10.55 5.43
C ALA A 129 -6.66 10.18 6.62
N ARG A 130 -6.27 8.90 6.75
CA ARG A 130 -5.33 8.46 7.80
C ARG A 130 -3.97 9.14 7.65
N ARG A 131 -3.42 9.23 6.44
CA ARG A 131 -2.14 9.87 6.15
C ARG A 131 -2.16 11.36 6.48
N LEU A 132 -3.27 12.05 6.21
CA LEU A 132 -3.45 13.45 6.60
C LEU A 132 -3.41 13.64 8.11
N VAL A 133 -4.14 12.80 8.86
CA VAL A 133 -4.15 12.84 10.33
C VAL A 133 -2.76 12.49 10.92
N GLU A 134 -2.05 11.52 10.34
CA GLU A 134 -0.67 11.19 10.75
C GLU A 134 0.27 12.38 10.55
N ARG A 135 0.16 13.09 9.42
CA ARG A 135 0.93 14.31 9.16
C ARG A 135 0.61 15.43 10.15
N GLU A 136 -0.67 15.68 10.43
CA GLU A 136 -1.08 16.69 11.40
C GLU A 136 -0.51 16.41 12.79
N ARG A 137 -0.52 15.15 13.22
CA ARG A 137 0.08 14.73 14.48
C ARG A 137 1.59 14.93 14.50
N ALA A 138 2.29 14.54 13.43
CA ALA A 138 3.72 14.73 13.34
C ALA A 138 4.09 16.22 13.41
N LEU A 139 3.37 17.09 12.70
CA LEU A 139 3.57 18.53 12.76
C LEU A 139 3.25 19.14 14.13
N ALA A 140 2.26 18.59 14.84
CA ALA A 140 1.94 19.03 16.21
C ALA A 140 3.02 18.58 17.21
N ASP A 141 3.62 17.41 17.00
CA ASP A 141 4.72 16.89 17.82
C ASP A 141 6.05 17.63 17.52
N ASP A 142 6.27 18.09 16.29
CA ASP A 142 7.45 18.86 15.86
C ASP A 142 7.33 20.37 16.18
N ALA A 143 6.15 20.83 16.62
CA ALA A 143 6.03 22.22 17.10
C ALA A 143 7.02 22.43 18.26
N PRO A 144 7.89 23.47 18.21
CA PRO A 144 8.93 23.65 19.22
C PRO A 144 8.28 23.63 20.59
N PHE A 145 8.82 22.76 21.45
CA PHE A 145 8.36 22.52 22.80
C PHE A 145 8.13 23.84 23.56
N GLY A 146 6.96 24.46 23.36
CA GLY A 146 6.49 25.47 24.30
C GLY A 146 6.28 24.80 25.65
N GLU A 147 6.56 25.51 26.72
CA GLU A 147 6.49 25.06 28.14
C GLU A 147 5.24 24.22 28.50
N GLY A 148 4.16 24.28 27.69
CA GLY A 148 2.96 23.49 27.82
C GLY A 148 3.06 22.00 27.42
N SER A 149 4.02 21.60 26.58
CA SER A 149 4.19 20.19 26.17
C SER A 149 4.96 19.38 27.21
N MET A 150 5.96 19.98 27.85
CA MET A 150 6.67 19.38 29.00
C MET A 150 5.71 19.11 30.14
N MET A 151 4.75 20.01 30.38
CA MET A 151 3.77 19.88 31.44
C MET A 151 2.77 18.74 31.18
N LYS A 152 2.35 18.52 29.93
CA LYS A 152 1.44 17.42 29.55
C LYS A 152 2.12 16.05 29.61
N LEU A 153 3.39 15.93 29.22
CA LEU A 153 4.17 14.70 29.36
C LEU A 153 4.41 14.34 30.81
N ALA A 154 4.76 15.33 31.67
CA ALA A 154 4.91 15.15 33.11
C ALA A 154 3.59 14.76 33.80
N GLU A 155 2.46 15.28 33.32
CA GLU A 155 1.14 14.97 33.86
C GLU A 155 0.67 13.55 33.49
N HIS A 156 0.95 13.08 32.30
CA HIS A 156 0.68 11.71 31.89
C HIS A 156 1.56 10.68 32.62
N GLU A 157 2.81 10.98 32.86
CA GLU A 157 3.73 10.13 33.61
C GLU A 157 3.35 10.07 35.10
N LYS A 158 2.95 11.21 35.67
CA LYS A 158 2.46 11.31 37.02
C LYS A 158 1.14 10.56 37.26
N ARG A 159 0.21 10.56 36.30
CA ARG A 159 -1.02 9.75 36.36
C ARG A 159 -0.74 8.25 36.34
N ARG A 160 0.22 7.78 35.54
CA ARG A 160 0.59 6.36 35.48
C ARG A 160 1.31 5.87 36.72
N SER A 161 2.13 6.71 37.39
CA SER A 161 2.80 6.38 38.65
C SER A 161 1.83 6.32 39.81
N HIS A 162 0.86 7.22 39.89
CA HIS A 162 -0.17 7.23 40.94
C HIS A 162 -1.11 6.01 40.84
N ALA A 163 -1.46 5.56 39.63
CA ALA A 163 -2.28 4.37 39.46
C ALA A 163 -1.58 3.08 39.90
N ARG A 164 -0.27 2.98 39.73
CA ARG A 164 0.53 1.83 40.22
C ARG A 164 0.68 1.89 41.75
N ALA A 165 1.03 3.04 42.30
CA ALA A 165 1.15 3.25 43.75
C ALA A 165 -0.18 2.98 44.48
N PHE A 166 -1.31 3.41 43.89
CA PHE A 166 -2.63 3.17 44.48
C PHE A 166 -3.02 1.67 44.48
N ARG A 167 -2.69 0.94 43.43
CA ARG A 167 -2.92 -0.52 43.38
C ARG A 167 -2.08 -1.26 44.42
N THR A 168 -0.81 -0.90 44.59
CA THR A 168 0.08 -1.49 45.59
C THR A 168 -0.40 -1.19 47.00
N PHE A 169 -0.91 0.02 47.26
CA PHE A 169 -1.49 0.41 48.55
C PHE A 169 -2.74 -0.41 48.88
N ILE A 170 -3.65 -0.62 47.92
CA ILE A 170 -4.86 -1.44 48.13
C ILE A 170 -4.48 -2.89 48.46
N TYR A 171 -3.51 -3.49 47.74
CA TYR A 171 -3.05 -4.84 48.08
C TYR A 171 -2.45 -4.92 49.48
N GLY A 172 -1.64 -3.95 49.91
CA GLY A 172 -1.08 -3.89 51.23
C GLY A 172 -2.16 -3.78 52.33
N LEU A 173 -3.20 -2.98 52.07
CA LEU A 173 -4.34 -2.82 53.01
C LEU A 173 -5.13 -4.12 53.16
N ILE A 174 -5.42 -4.83 52.05
CA ILE A 174 -6.15 -6.12 52.08
C ILE A 174 -5.38 -7.16 52.86
N VAL A 175 -4.07 -7.27 52.63
CA VAL A 175 -3.20 -8.22 53.34
C VAL A 175 -3.10 -7.87 54.81
N GLY A 176 -2.97 -6.57 55.15
CA GLY A 176 -2.88 -6.12 56.53
C GLY A 176 -4.17 -6.38 57.32
N VAL A 177 -5.34 -6.09 56.74
CA VAL A 177 -6.63 -6.38 57.37
C VAL A 177 -6.84 -7.88 57.51
N GLY A 178 -6.47 -8.68 56.48
CA GLY A 178 -6.57 -10.14 56.57
C GLY A 178 -5.71 -10.74 57.67
N ALA A 179 -4.47 -10.24 57.86
CA ALA A 179 -3.57 -10.68 58.93
C ALA A 179 -4.12 -10.31 60.33
N LEU A 180 -4.73 -9.11 60.51
CA LEU A 180 -5.37 -8.70 61.74
C LEU A 180 -6.55 -9.58 62.11
N VAL A 181 -7.39 -9.95 61.13
CA VAL A 181 -8.53 -10.85 61.38
C VAL A 181 -8.05 -12.24 61.79
N VAL A 182 -7.07 -12.80 61.13
CA VAL A 182 -6.48 -14.10 61.48
C VAL A 182 -5.87 -14.05 62.87
N PHE A 183 -5.13 -13.02 63.21
CA PHE A 183 -4.57 -12.82 64.56
C PHE A 183 -5.64 -12.74 65.64
N ALA A 184 -6.73 -11.98 65.41
CA ALA A 184 -7.85 -11.86 66.32
C ALA A 184 -8.60 -13.19 66.53
N LEU A 185 -8.72 -14.02 65.52
CA LEU A 185 -9.34 -15.36 65.62
C LEU A 185 -8.49 -16.35 66.40
N LEU A 186 -7.16 -16.28 66.26
CA LEU A 186 -6.21 -17.15 66.97
C LEU A 186 -6.00 -16.72 68.41
N SER A 187 -6.21 -15.43 68.73
CA SER A 187 -6.03 -14.86 70.11
C SER A 187 -7.26 -14.96 71.00
N LYS A 188 -8.39 -15.56 70.54
CA LYS A 188 -9.55 -15.83 71.43
C LYS A 188 -9.16 -16.90 72.39
N PRO A 189 -9.12 -16.59 73.70
CA PRO A 189 -8.91 -17.60 74.76
C PRO A 189 -10.13 -18.53 74.75
N HIS A 190 -9.85 -19.83 74.64
CA HIS A 190 -10.88 -20.87 74.91
C HIS A 190 -11.31 -20.75 76.44
N PRO A 191 -12.63 -20.82 76.71
CA PRO A 191 -13.14 -20.87 78.07
C PRO A 191 -12.83 -22.19 78.77
#